data_bffe1357e4e30732febea2ee493960b6
#
_entry.id   bffe1357e4e30732febea2ee493960b6
#
_cell.length_a   1.000
_cell.length_b   1.000
_cell.length_c   1.000
_cell.angle_alpha   90.00
_cell.angle_beta   90.00
_cell.angle_gamma   90.00
#
_symmetry.space_group_name_H-M   'P 1'
#
loop_
_entity.id
_entity.type
_entity.pdbx_description
1 polymer ?
#
loop_
_entity_poly.entity_id
_entity_poly.type
_entity_poly.pdbx_seq_one_letter_code
_entity_poly.pdbx_strand_id
1 'polypeptide(L)'
;MRLLAWIVVAGLGWWVSVDAEAASLERLRQFVRDTQTARTPFTQTVTDKNARVVQTVSGQFDLARPGRFRWSVEKPYKQLLVGDGQRVWVFDPDLNQVIVRNMGEALGASPAALLAGKADVEAAFSWKDQPVADGLDWLSATPLAKESTFSEIRLGFDTQGLVALELFDAFGQKSVIRFTAFERNPKLAPELFKFTPPKGADIVGDK
;
A
#
# COMPACT_ATOMS: atom_id res chain seq x y z
N MET A 1 -50.39 -46.32 37.66
CA MET A 1 -50.31 -45.33 36.61
C MET A 1 -49.17 -44.37 36.99
N ARG A 2 -48.04 -44.51 36.36
CA ARG A 2 -46.87 -43.61 36.57
C ARG A 2 -46.62 -42.83 35.29
N LEU A 3 -46.85 -41.53 35.37
CA LEU A 3 -46.55 -40.56 34.29
C LEU A 3 -45.07 -40.19 34.36
N LEU A 4 -44.30 -40.52 33.33
CA LEU A 4 -42.92 -40.08 33.11
C LEU A 4 -42.97 -38.73 32.38
N ALA A 5 -42.49 -37.68 33.03
CA ALA A 5 -42.28 -36.35 32.43
C ALA A 5 -40.92 -36.34 31.69
N TRP A 6 -40.91 -36.05 30.39
CA TRP A 6 -39.73 -35.82 29.59
C TRP A 6 -39.33 -34.34 29.71
N ILE A 7 -38.15 -34.08 30.26
CA ILE A 7 -37.53 -32.76 30.28
C ILE A 7 -36.71 -32.62 28.99
N VAL A 8 -37.20 -31.76 28.08
CA VAL A 8 -36.44 -31.33 26.89
C VAL A 8 -35.55 -30.18 27.32
N VAL A 9 -34.23 -30.42 27.44
CA VAL A 9 -33.23 -29.38 27.64
C VAL A 9 -32.93 -28.80 26.27
N ALA A 10 -33.44 -27.59 25.94
CA ALA A 10 -33.08 -26.83 24.78
C ALA A 10 -31.71 -26.17 25.04
N GLY A 11 -30.66 -26.74 24.50
CA GLY A 11 -29.34 -26.13 24.48
C GLY A 11 -29.31 -24.95 23.54
N LEU A 12 -29.36 -23.71 24.09
CA LEU A 12 -29.04 -22.48 23.33
C LEU A 12 -27.53 -22.49 23.04
N GLY A 13 -27.15 -22.94 21.86
CA GLY A 13 -25.82 -22.72 21.31
C GLY A 13 -25.63 -21.23 21.03
N TRP A 14 -24.85 -20.54 21.85
CA TRP A 14 -24.36 -19.23 21.56
C TRP A 14 -23.34 -19.35 20.42
N TRP A 15 -23.74 -18.95 19.24
CA TRP A 15 -22.82 -18.73 18.13
C TRP A 15 -22.06 -17.46 18.46
N VAL A 16 -20.81 -17.62 18.90
CA VAL A 16 -19.87 -16.52 18.98
C VAL A 16 -19.50 -16.21 17.53
N SER A 17 -20.12 -15.20 16.93
CA SER A 17 -19.64 -14.56 15.72
C SER A 17 -18.37 -13.85 16.12
N VAL A 18 -17.23 -14.49 15.93
CA VAL A 18 -15.92 -13.79 16.01
C VAL A 18 -15.91 -12.82 14.84
N ASP A 19 -15.86 -11.53 15.17
CA ASP A 19 -15.82 -10.44 14.22
C ASP A 19 -14.64 -10.67 13.26
N ALA A 20 -14.95 -11.07 12.04
CA ALA A 20 -13.97 -11.18 10.94
C ALA A 20 -13.44 -9.79 10.53
N GLU A 21 -14.01 -8.73 11.05
CA GLU A 21 -13.74 -7.34 10.72
C GLU A 21 -12.37 -6.82 11.20
N ALA A 22 -11.69 -7.55 12.08
CA ALA A 22 -10.40 -7.14 12.63
C ALA A 22 -9.18 -7.83 11.98
N ALA A 23 -9.40 -8.85 11.12
CA ALA A 23 -8.31 -9.74 10.70
C ALA A 23 -7.32 -9.08 9.73
N SER A 24 -7.80 -8.34 8.71
CA SER A 24 -6.93 -7.77 7.68
C SER A 24 -6.21 -6.52 8.18
N LEU A 25 -6.83 -5.74 9.07
CA LEU A 25 -6.16 -4.60 9.72
C LEU A 25 -5.04 -5.08 10.64
N GLU A 26 -5.26 -6.17 11.39
CA GLU A 26 -4.20 -6.76 12.21
C GLU A 26 -3.05 -7.32 11.36
N ARG A 27 -3.34 -7.89 10.18
CA ARG A 27 -2.29 -8.28 9.22
C ARG A 27 -1.46 -7.09 8.74
N LEU A 28 -2.10 -5.93 8.47
CA LEU A 28 -1.37 -4.71 8.15
C LEU A 28 -0.47 -4.29 9.32
N ARG A 29 -1.00 -4.27 10.54
CA ARG A 29 -0.23 -3.94 11.74
C ARG A 29 0.95 -4.88 11.93
N GLN A 30 0.73 -6.18 11.76
CA GLN A 30 1.78 -7.18 11.82
C GLN A 30 2.83 -6.95 10.71
N PHE A 31 2.40 -6.71 9.47
CA PHE A 31 3.31 -6.40 8.37
C PHE A 31 4.17 -5.17 8.69
N VAL A 32 3.59 -4.12 9.26
CA VAL A 32 4.32 -2.90 9.64
C VAL A 32 5.32 -3.18 10.77
N ARG A 33 4.95 -3.95 11.79
CA ARG A 33 5.84 -4.32 12.91
C ARG A 33 7.00 -5.20 12.47
N ASP A 34 6.71 -6.22 11.65
CA ASP A 34 7.65 -7.29 11.32
C ASP A 34 8.55 -6.95 10.12
N THR A 35 8.20 -5.90 9.34
CA THR A 35 8.93 -5.52 8.14
C THR A 35 9.59 -4.16 8.32
N GLN A 36 10.85 -4.14 8.74
CA GLN A 36 11.63 -2.91 8.88
C GLN A 36 12.25 -2.48 7.55
N THR A 37 12.68 -3.45 6.75
CA THR A 37 13.13 -3.24 5.37
C THR A 37 12.45 -4.26 4.46
N ALA A 38 12.29 -3.90 3.19
CA ALA A 38 11.80 -4.82 2.17
C ALA A 38 12.41 -4.48 0.81
N ARG A 39 12.50 -5.49 -0.03
CA ARG A 39 12.85 -5.38 -1.46
C ARG A 39 11.93 -6.28 -2.26
N THR A 40 11.32 -5.74 -3.31
CA THR A 40 10.43 -6.52 -4.16
C THR A 40 10.35 -5.91 -5.57
N PRO A 41 10.45 -6.72 -6.62
CA PRO A 41 10.01 -6.31 -7.94
C PRO A 41 8.51 -6.04 -7.95
N PHE A 42 8.08 -5.14 -8.80
CA PHE A 42 6.65 -4.88 -9.01
C PHE A 42 6.28 -4.79 -10.48
N THR A 43 5.02 -5.07 -10.75
CA THR A 43 4.35 -4.70 -11.99
C THR A 43 3.11 -3.88 -11.63
N GLN A 44 2.92 -2.75 -12.30
CA GLN A 44 1.75 -1.90 -12.15
C GLN A 44 1.02 -1.82 -13.48
N THR A 45 -0.29 -2.07 -13.45
CA THR A 45 -1.19 -1.89 -14.60
C THR A 45 -2.23 -0.85 -14.25
N VAL A 46 -2.36 0.17 -15.10
CA VAL A 46 -3.38 1.22 -14.97
C VAL A 46 -4.46 0.99 -16.01
N THR A 47 -5.71 1.00 -15.57
CA THR A 47 -6.89 0.93 -16.43
C THR A 47 -7.72 2.20 -16.31
N ASP A 48 -8.36 2.61 -17.41
CA ASP A 48 -9.33 3.69 -17.42
C ASP A 48 -10.69 3.24 -16.84
N LYS A 49 -11.65 4.16 -16.77
CA LYS A 49 -13.02 3.90 -16.30
C LYS A 49 -13.78 2.83 -17.11
N ASN A 50 -13.32 2.50 -18.31
CA ASN A 50 -13.90 1.47 -19.18
C ASN A 50 -13.13 0.14 -19.09
N ALA A 51 -12.26 -0.01 -18.08
CA ALA A 51 -11.38 -1.16 -17.87
C ALA A 51 -10.39 -1.43 -19.03
N ARG A 52 -10.06 -0.42 -19.85
CA ARG A 52 -9.02 -0.53 -20.87
C ARG A 52 -7.67 -0.25 -20.23
N VAL A 53 -6.69 -1.11 -20.51
CA VAL A 53 -5.32 -0.88 -20.07
C VAL A 53 -4.75 0.34 -20.79
N VAL A 54 -4.38 1.37 -20.04
CA VAL A 54 -3.77 2.59 -20.56
C VAL A 54 -2.26 2.64 -20.31
N GLN A 55 -1.78 1.89 -19.30
CA GLN A 55 -0.36 1.85 -18.97
C GLN A 55 -0.01 0.54 -18.25
N THR A 56 1.18 0.02 -18.54
CA THR A 56 1.81 -1.03 -17.75
C THR A 56 3.26 -0.67 -17.54
N VAL A 57 3.70 -0.67 -16.29
CA VAL A 57 5.09 -0.42 -15.91
C VAL A 57 5.59 -1.51 -14.98
N SER A 58 6.91 -1.70 -14.96
CA SER A 58 7.55 -2.59 -14.01
C SER A 58 8.84 -2.00 -13.47
N GLY A 59 9.26 -2.47 -12.31
CA GLY A 59 10.44 -1.95 -11.64
C GLY A 59 10.70 -2.60 -10.30
N GLN A 60 11.44 -1.87 -9.46
CA GLN A 60 11.89 -2.31 -8.14
C GLN A 60 11.37 -1.37 -7.06
N PHE A 61 10.87 -1.94 -5.98
CA PHE A 61 10.52 -1.23 -4.75
C PHE A 61 11.43 -1.66 -3.61
N ASP A 62 12.09 -0.69 -3.00
CA ASP A 62 12.87 -0.84 -1.76
C ASP A 62 12.23 0.02 -0.67
N LEU A 63 12.12 -0.55 0.52
CA LEU A 63 11.51 0.07 1.70
C LEU A 63 12.48 0.00 2.88
N ALA A 64 12.60 1.09 3.64
CA ALA A 64 13.25 1.09 4.96
C ALA A 64 12.50 2.03 5.92
N ARG A 65 11.84 1.46 6.91
CA ARG A 65 11.08 2.25 7.89
C ARG A 65 11.99 2.99 8.85
N PRO A 66 11.53 4.14 9.37
CA PRO A 66 10.33 4.87 9.00
C PRO A 66 10.54 5.77 7.78
N GLY A 67 9.53 5.84 6.90
CA GLY A 67 9.39 6.88 5.86
C GLY A 67 10.41 6.85 4.72
N ARG A 68 11.29 5.86 4.64
CA ARG A 68 12.29 5.76 3.57
C ARG A 68 11.87 4.71 2.56
N PHE A 69 11.93 5.09 1.30
CA PHE A 69 11.64 4.17 0.20
C PHE A 69 12.33 4.62 -1.09
N ARG A 70 12.46 3.66 -2.00
CA ARG A 70 12.88 3.88 -3.38
C ARG A 70 11.94 3.09 -4.29
N TRP A 71 11.24 3.78 -5.16
CA TRP A 71 10.36 3.21 -6.17
C TRP A 71 10.95 3.52 -7.53
N SER A 72 11.54 2.53 -8.17
CA SER A 72 12.22 2.68 -9.46
C SER A 72 11.37 2.04 -10.54
N VAL A 73 10.76 2.84 -11.42
CA VAL A 73 10.18 2.37 -12.67
C VAL A 73 11.32 2.18 -13.66
N GLU A 74 11.38 1.01 -14.29
CA GLU A 74 12.44 0.63 -15.22
C GLU A 74 11.95 0.44 -16.64
N LYS A 75 10.70 0.01 -16.81
CA LYS A 75 10.07 -0.25 -18.10
C LYS A 75 8.63 0.25 -18.12
N PRO A 76 8.14 0.78 -19.27
CA PRO A 76 8.83 1.03 -20.54
C PRO A 76 9.69 2.30 -20.54
N TYR A 77 9.56 3.16 -19.54
CA TYR A 77 10.33 4.39 -19.32
C TYR A 77 10.95 4.36 -17.93
N LYS A 78 11.83 5.30 -17.66
CA LYS A 78 12.48 5.42 -16.34
C LYS A 78 11.81 6.51 -15.53
N GLN A 79 11.48 6.22 -14.28
CA GLN A 79 11.06 7.20 -13.30
C GLN A 79 11.53 6.75 -11.94
N LEU A 80 11.88 7.68 -11.08
CA LEU A 80 12.39 7.37 -9.76
C LEU A 80 11.68 8.21 -8.71
N LEU A 81 11.10 7.52 -7.70
CA LEU A 81 10.61 8.16 -6.49
C LEU A 81 11.50 7.74 -5.33
N VAL A 82 11.99 8.71 -4.54
CA VAL A 82 12.77 8.46 -3.33
C VAL A 82 12.15 9.20 -2.16
N GLY A 83 11.78 8.46 -1.13
CA GLY A 83 11.46 9.01 0.19
C GLY A 83 12.68 8.92 1.09
N ASP A 84 13.15 10.04 1.62
CA ASP A 84 14.31 10.12 2.49
C ASP A 84 13.95 10.15 4.00
N GLY A 85 12.64 10.08 4.30
CA GLY A 85 12.07 10.16 5.65
C GLY A 85 11.50 11.55 5.97
N GLN A 86 11.82 12.58 5.19
CA GLN A 86 11.32 13.96 5.35
C GLN A 86 10.61 14.43 4.07
N ARG A 87 11.18 14.12 2.91
CA ARG A 87 10.71 14.54 1.59
C ARG A 87 10.53 13.36 0.68
N VAL A 88 9.72 13.56 -0.35
CA VAL A 88 9.59 12.67 -1.50
C VAL A 88 10.08 13.40 -2.74
N TRP A 89 11.03 12.80 -3.41
CA TRP A 89 11.64 13.26 -4.64
C TRP A 89 11.09 12.41 -5.78
N VAL A 90 10.50 13.05 -6.79
CA VAL A 90 10.05 12.38 -8.01
C VAL A 90 10.93 12.88 -9.14
N PHE A 91 11.76 12.02 -9.70
CA PHE A 91 12.66 12.33 -10.78
C PHE A 91 12.22 11.66 -12.07
N ASP A 92 12.01 12.49 -13.08
CA ASP A 92 11.79 12.08 -14.46
C ASP A 92 13.06 12.37 -15.26
N PRO A 93 13.85 11.37 -15.65
CA PRO A 93 15.09 11.59 -16.38
C PRO A 93 14.86 12.05 -17.83
N ASP A 94 13.73 11.71 -18.46
CA ASP A 94 13.47 12.10 -19.86
C ASP A 94 13.14 13.60 -19.95
N LEU A 95 12.51 14.16 -18.90
CA LEU A 95 12.23 15.58 -18.76
C LEU A 95 13.36 16.34 -18.05
N ASN A 96 14.33 15.63 -17.46
CA ASN A 96 15.33 16.16 -16.52
C ASN A 96 14.68 17.04 -15.42
N GLN A 97 13.55 16.58 -14.89
CA GLN A 97 12.74 17.29 -13.90
C GLN A 97 12.67 16.54 -12.58
N VAL A 98 12.73 17.29 -11.49
CA VAL A 98 12.57 16.80 -10.12
C VAL A 98 11.42 17.51 -9.46
N ILE A 99 10.42 16.77 -8.97
CA ILE A 99 9.35 17.29 -8.12
C ILE A 99 9.67 16.94 -6.67
N VAL A 100 9.60 17.92 -5.78
CA VAL A 100 9.85 17.74 -4.35
C VAL A 100 8.57 18.01 -3.57
N ARG A 101 8.22 17.11 -2.64
CA ARG A 101 7.06 17.23 -1.74
C ARG A 101 7.43 16.85 -0.33
N ASN A 102 6.76 17.43 0.66
CA ASN A 102 6.84 16.95 2.03
C ASN A 102 6.27 15.55 2.17
N MET A 103 6.86 14.72 3.04
CA MET A 103 6.43 13.33 3.23
C MET A 103 4.97 13.23 3.67
N GLY A 104 4.48 14.16 4.51
CA GLY A 104 3.08 14.16 4.96
C GLY A 104 2.08 14.34 3.82
N GLU A 105 2.37 15.22 2.88
CA GLU A 105 1.54 15.44 1.68
C GLU A 105 1.61 14.27 0.70
N ALA A 106 2.77 13.63 0.62
CA ALA A 106 2.99 12.49 -0.26
C ALA A 106 2.23 11.22 0.16
N LEU A 107 1.81 11.10 1.44
CA LEU A 107 1.05 9.95 1.94
C LEU A 107 -0.27 9.77 1.20
N GLY A 108 -0.96 10.87 0.87
CA GLY A 108 -2.20 10.85 0.09
C GLY A 108 -2.01 10.74 -1.42
N ALA A 109 -0.77 10.78 -1.91
CA ALA A 109 -0.45 10.84 -3.35
C ALA A 109 0.46 9.70 -3.83
N SER A 110 1.04 8.88 -2.93
CA SER A 110 1.97 7.81 -3.30
C SER A 110 1.75 6.55 -2.48
N PRO A 111 1.47 5.39 -3.13
CA PRO A 111 1.36 4.10 -2.45
C PRO A 111 2.68 3.70 -1.75
N ALA A 112 3.82 4.10 -2.30
CA ALA A 112 5.12 3.83 -1.69
C ALA A 112 5.29 4.59 -0.37
N ALA A 113 4.82 5.84 -0.29
CA ALA A 113 4.82 6.64 0.93
C ALA A 113 3.89 6.03 1.99
N LEU A 114 2.71 5.54 1.60
CA LEU A 114 1.79 4.81 2.48
C LEU A 114 2.47 3.58 3.09
N LEU A 115 3.09 2.75 2.25
CA LEU A 115 3.75 1.52 2.71
C LEU A 115 4.97 1.79 3.60
N ALA A 116 5.69 2.89 3.35
CA ALA A 116 6.87 3.28 4.12
C ALA A 116 6.54 4.06 5.40
N GLY A 117 5.31 4.54 5.54
CA GLY A 117 4.87 5.42 6.61
C GLY A 117 5.16 4.90 8.01
N LYS A 118 5.02 5.80 8.99
CA LYS A 118 5.09 5.50 10.43
C LYS A 118 3.77 4.85 10.88
N ALA A 119 3.71 4.41 12.13
CA ALA A 119 2.51 3.81 12.72
C ALA A 119 1.27 4.73 12.72
N ASP A 120 1.46 6.04 12.63
CA ASP A 120 0.41 7.06 12.55
C ASP A 120 -0.29 7.16 11.18
N VAL A 121 0.22 6.46 10.15
CA VAL A 121 -0.46 6.33 8.85
C VAL A 121 -1.86 5.73 9.02
N GLU A 122 -2.05 4.84 10.00
CA GLU A 122 -3.36 4.24 10.27
C GLU A 122 -4.42 5.31 10.57
N ALA A 123 -4.07 6.39 11.28
CA ALA A 123 -4.98 7.48 11.65
C ALA A 123 -5.39 8.37 10.46
N ALA A 124 -4.71 8.28 9.32
CA ALA A 124 -5.01 9.08 8.13
C ALA A 124 -6.10 8.45 7.24
N PHE A 125 -6.54 7.23 7.56
CA PHE A 125 -7.48 6.47 6.74
C PHE A 125 -8.62 5.87 7.58
N SER A 126 -9.77 5.71 6.95
CA SER A 126 -10.84 4.83 7.42
C SER A 126 -10.61 3.45 6.83
N TRP A 127 -10.56 2.43 7.67
CA TRP A 127 -10.23 1.06 7.29
C TRP A 127 -11.47 0.17 7.27
N LYS A 128 -11.54 -0.73 6.30
CA LYS A 128 -12.62 -1.70 6.18
C LYS A 128 -12.12 -3.00 5.57
N ASP A 129 -12.39 -4.12 6.23
CA ASP A 129 -12.15 -5.44 5.65
C ASP A 129 -13.03 -5.65 4.41
N GLN A 130 -12.47 -6.29 3.41
CA GLN A 130 -13.16 -6.65 2.18
C GLN A 130 -13.29 -8.18 2.10
N PRO A 131 -14.26 -8.70 1.34
CA PRO A 131 -14.34 -10.13 1.09
C PRO A 131 -13.05 -10.67 0.47
N VAL A 132 -12.72 -11.92 0.82
CA VAL A 132 -11.63 -12.64 0.18
C VAL A 132 -11.90 -12.77 -1.32
N ALA A 133 -10.94 -12.36 -2.12
CA ALA A 133 -11.03 -12.44 -3.58
C ALA A 133 -9.65 -12.80 -4.15
N ASP A 134 -9.62 -13.61 -5.20
CA ASP A 134 -8.38 -14.09 -5.87
C ASP A 134 -7.39 -14.76 -4.89
N GLY A 135 -7.90 -15.39 -3.81
CA GLY A 135 -7.08 -16.02 -2.78
C GLY A 135 -6.37 -15.04 -1.86
N LEU A 136 -6.73 -13.76 -1.87
CA LEU A 136 -6.17 -12.72 -1.02
C LEU A 136 -7.19 -12.21 -0.02
N ASP A 137 -6.72 -11.89 1.20
CA ASP A 137 -7.46 -11.10 2.18
C ASP A 137 -7.25 -9.62 1.84
N TRP A 138 -8.34 -8.90 1.64
CA TRP A 138 -8.31 -7.52 1.22
C TRP A 138 -8.68 -6.57 2.35
N LEU A 139 -7.88 -5.52 2.51
CA LEU A 139 -8.13 -4.40 3.41
C LEU A 139 -8.28 -3.11 2.59
N SER A 140 -9.40 -2.45 2.72
CA SER A 140 -9.66 -1.15 2.09
C SER A 140 -9.30 -0.01 3.05
N ALA A 141 -8.70 1.02 2.50
CA ALA A 141 -8.31 2.26 3.15
C ALA A 141 -8.89 3.45 2.39
N THR A 142 -9.79 4.18 3.00
CA THR A 142 -10.36 5.43 2.46
C THR A 142 -9.67 6.61 3.14
N PRO A 143 -8.99 7.52 2.40
CA PRO A 143 -8.35 8.69 2.98
C PRO A 143 -9.35 9.58 3.71
N LEU A 144 -8.99 10.08 4.89
CA LEU A 144 -9.79 11.07 5.63
C LEU A 144 -9.57 12.49 5.11
N ALA A 145 -8.42 12.75 4.47
CA ALA A 145 -8.12 14.03 3.84
C ALA A 145 -8.94 14.21 2.55
N LYS A 146 -9.60 15.36 2.40
CA LYS A 146 -10.44 15.67 1.23
C LYS A 146 -9.64 15.85 -0.08
N GLU A 147 -8.37 16.20 0.03
CA GLU A 147 -7.47 16.50 -1.11
C GLU A 147 -6.56 15.30 -1.46
N SER A 148 -7.02 14.09 -1.21
CA SER A 148 -6.27 12.90 -1.62
C SER A 148 -6.39 12.64 -3.13
N THR A 149 -5.30 12.21 -3.74
CA THR A 149 -5.27 11.75 -5.15
C THR A 149 -6.10 10.47 -5.34
N PHE A 150 -6.21 9.66 -4.28
CA PHE A 150 -6.93 8.40 -4.31
C PHE A 150 -8.24 8.51 -3.52
N SER A 151 -9.31 7.97 -4.09
CA SER A 151 -10.60 7.79 -3.41
C SER A 151 -10.60 6.55 -2.51
N GLU A 152 -9.87 5.51 -2.90
CA GLU A 152 -9.73 4.25 -2.16
C GLU A 152 -8.38 3.59 -2.49
N ILE A 153 -7.80 2.94 -1.50
CA ILE A 153 -6.63 2.07 -1.64
C ILE A 153 -6.99 0.72 -1.05
N ARG A 154 -6.73 -0.38 -1.75
CA ARG A 154 -6.89 -1.73 -1.23
C ARG A 154 -5.55 -2.43 -1.14
N LEU A 155 -5.33 -3.10 -0.01
CA LEU A 155 -4.14 -3.89 0.27
C LEU A 155 -4.53 -5.36 0.25
N GLY A 156 -3.88 -6.16 -0.59
CA GLY A 156 -4.12 -7.60 -0.73
C GLY A 156 -3.00 -8.39 -0.07
N PHE A 157 -3.38 -9.23 0.89
CA PHE A 157 -2.47 -10.08 1.65
C PHE A 157 -2.70 -11.55 1.32
N ASP A 158 -1.62 -12.29 1.11
CA ASP A 158 -1.62 -13.75 1.14
C ASP A 158 -1.04 -14.27 2.47
N THR A 159 -0.74 -15.56 2.53
CA THR A 159 -0.13 -16.18 3.72
C THR A 159 1.31 -15.71 3.98
N GLN A 160 1.98 -15.12 3.01
CA GLN A 160 3.37 -14.64 3.10
C GLN A 160 3.44 -13.14 3.43
N GLY A 161 2.37 -12.39 3.16
CA GLY A 161 2.30 -10.97 3.46
C GLY A 161 1.61 -10.15 2.37
N LEU A 162 2.02 -8.88 2.25
CA LEU A 162 1.47 -7.97 1.25
C LEU A 162 1.98 -8.34 -0.14
N VAL A 163 1.06 -8.66 -1.06
CA VAL A 163 1.37 -9.05 -2.45
C VAL A 163 0.68 -8.20 -3.50
N ALA A 164 -0.29 -7.38 -3.10
CA ALA A 164 -1.02 -6.54 -4.04
C ALA A 164 -1.46 -5.21 -3.44
N LEU A 165 -1.54 -4.19 -4.31
CA LEU A 165 -2.24 -2.93 -4.04
C LEU A 165 -3.19 -2.63 -5.19
N GLU A 166 -4.37 -2.13 -4.88
CA GLU A 166 -5.28 -1.52 -5.84
C GLU A 166 -5.52 -0.07 -5.42
N LEU A 167 -5.42 0.85 -6.36
CA LEU A 167 -5.58 2.27 -6.15
C LEU A 167 -6.69 2.75 -7.05
N PHE A 168 -7.66 3.45 -6.49
CA PHE A 168 -8.78 4.04 -7.22
C PHE A 168 -8.66 5.55 -7.12
N ASP A 169 -8.66 6.25 -8.25
CA ASP A 169 -8.64 7.70 -8.27
C ASP A 169 -10.04 8.31 -8.43
N ALA A 170 -10.12 9.63 -8.33
CA ALA A 170 -11.38 10.36 -8.50
C ALA A 170 -11.89 10.40 -9.95
N PHE A 171 -11.06 10.01 -10.93
CA PHE A 171 -11.40 10.02 -12.35
C PHE A 171 -11.87 8.66 -12.87
N GLY A 172 -11.94 7.65 -11.96
CA GLY A 172 -12.37 6.28 -12.27
C GLY A 172 -11.24 5.43 -12.87
N GLN A 173 -9.98 5.85 -12.74
CA GLN A 173 -8.85 4.98 -13.07
C GLN A 173 -8.58 4.02 -11.92
N LYS A 174 -8.16 2.80 -12.28
CA LYS A 174 -7.70 1.78 -11.34
C LYS A 174 -6.25 1.42 -11.65
N SER A 175 -5.38 1.55 -10.66
CA SER A 175 -4.01 1.02 -10.73
C SER A 175 -3.92 -0.25 -9.90
N VAL A 176 -3.47 -1.33 -10.51
CA VAL A 176 -3.19 -2.61 -9.83
C VAL A 176 -1.69 -2.82 -9.78
N ILE A 177 -1.13 -2.90 -8.59
CA ILE A 177 0.27 -3.20 -8.34
C ILE A 177 0.37 -4.62 -7.79
N ARG A 178 1.22 -5.44 -8.38
CA ARG A 178 1.55 -6.78 -7.92
C ARG A 178 3.01 -6.84 -7.53
N PHE A 179 3.27 -7.31 -6.33
CA PHE A 179 4.62 -7.56 -5.82
C PHE A 179 4.97 -9.04 -6.02
N THR A 180 6.23 -9.28 -6.43
CA THR A 180 6.75 -10.64 -6.63
C THR A 180 8.07 -10.76 -5.88
N ALA A 181 8.45 -11.99 -5.48
CA ALA A 181 9.72 -12.24 -4.79
C ALA A 181 10.00 -11.24 -3.64
N PHE A 182 9.03 -11.11 -2.73
CA PHE A 182 9.11 -10.17 -1.61
C PHE A 182 10.18 -10.61 -0.61
N GLU A 183 11.31 -9.90 -0.57
CA GLU A 183 12.35 -10.08 0.44
C GLU A 183 12.02 -9.25 1.67
N ARG A 184 11.86 -9.90 2.83
CA ARG A 184 11.61 -9.23 4.10
C ARG A 184 12.89 -9.07 4.90
N ASN A 185 13.12 -7.87 5.39
CA ASN A 185 14.26 -7.47 6.21
C ASN A 185 15.65 -7.72 5.57
N PRO A 186 15.84 -7.49 4.24
CA PRO A 186 17.17 -7.52 3.64
C PRO A 186 18.04 -6.37 4.17
N LYS A 187 19.35 -6.54 4.14
CA LYS A 187 20.29 -5.45 4.39
C LYS A 187 20.29 -4.49 3.21
N LEU A 188 19.76 -3.30 3.40
CA LEU A 188 19.73 -2.24 2.38
C LEU A 188 20.69 -1.12 2.79
N ALA A 189 21.53 -0.68 1.83
CA ALA A 189 22.44 0.43 2.05
C ALA A 189 21.65 1.74 2.26
N PRO A 190 21.93 2.55 3.28
CA PRO A 190 21.23 3.81 3.54
C PRO A 190 21.26 4.79 2.36
N GLU A 191 22.25 4.70 1.51
CA GLU A 191 22.46 5.53 0.32
C GLU A 191 21.38 5.34 -0.74
N LEU A 192 20.69 4.17 -0.76
CA LEU A 192 19.56 3.90 -1.63
C LEU A 192 18.41 4.91 -1.43
N PHE A 193 18.28 5.44 -0.22
CA PHE A 193 17.22 6.34 0.19
C PHE A 193 17.64 7.81 0.22
N LYS A 194 18.80 8.13 -0.35
CA LYS A 194 19.27 9.49 -0.58
C LYS A 194 19.08 9.84 -2.05
N PHE A 195 18.64 11.05 -2.30
CA PHE A 195 18.53 11.58 -3.66
C PHE A 195 19.22 12.92 -3.76
N THR A 196 20.05 13.06 -4.77
CA THR A 196 20.67 14.33 -5.15
C THR A 196 20.22 14.66 -6.56
N PRO A 197 19.53 15.80 -6.78
CA PRO A 197 19.13 16.19 -8.11
C PRO A 197 20.32 16.23 -9.08
N PRO A 198 20.19 15.71 -10.30
CA PRO A 198 21.22 15.83 -11.32
C PRO A 198 21.51 17.30 -11.64
N LYS A 199 22.74 17.56 -12.09
CA LYS A 199 23.14 18.92 -12.50
C LYS A 199 22.24 19.41 -13.66
N GLY A 200 21.63 20.57 -13.49
CA GLY A 200 20.76 21.18 -14.50
C GLY A 200 19.34 20.62 -14.54
N ALA A 201 18.96 19.79 -13.55
CA ALA A 201 17.56 19.39 -13.42
C ALA A 201 16.69 20.58 -13.02
N ASP A 202 15.50 20.65 -13.62
CA ASP A 202 14.46 21.59 -13.20
C ASP A 202 13.81 21.08 -11.91
N ILE A 203 13.83 21.90 -10.86
CA ILE A 203 13.33 21.50 -9.52
C ILE A 203 12.06 22.28 -9.23
N VAL A 204 10.95 21.55 -9.09
CA VAL A 204 9.60 22.10 -8.84
C VAL A 204 9.11 21.60 -7.46
N GLY A 205 8.43 22.46 -6.72
CA GLY A 205 7.80 22.14 -5.43
C GLY A 205 8.49 22.78 -4.24
N ASP A 206 8.32 22.18 -3.04
CA ASP A 206 8.79 22.75 -1.79
C ASP A 206 10.32 22.71 -1.67
N LYS A 207 10.90 23.90 -1.46
CA LYS A 207 12.35 24.06 -1.23
C LYS A 207 12.72 23.89 0.24
#